data_1f71e833bcf86539ce97511e3023ac76
#
_entry.id   1f71e833bcf86539ce97511e3023ac76
#
_cell.length_a   1.000
_cell.length_b   1.000
_cell.length_c   1.000
_cell.angle_alpha   90.00
_cell.angle_beta   90.00
_cell.angle_gamma   90.00
#
_symmetry.space_group_name_H-M   'P 1'
#
loop_
_entity.id
_entity.type
_entity.pdbx_description
1 polymer ?
#
loop_
_entity_poly.entity_id
_entity_poly.type
_entity_poly.pdbx_seq_one_letter_code
_entity_poly.pdbx_strand_id
1 'polypeptide(L)'
;MADKIVLVDTSILIDLFRKTDKANSALVSLVKQGYEYCISAITEYEIYTGAALGQLQFWETFLQKTEVLPFDKTVAKVAVSINNDLKRKRKQIALPDLFIAATAMANNLPIATLNVKHFERIETLAILV
;
A
#
# COMPACT_ATOMS: atom_id res chain seq x y z
N MET A 1 -22.46 2.10 -1.53
CA MET A 1 -21.73 1.47 -2.63
C MET A 1 -20.26 1.42 -2.33
N ALA A 2 -19.73 0.25 -2.32
CA ALA A 2 -18.34 0.03 -1.99
C ALA A 2 -17.43 0.25 -3.21
N ASP A 3 -17.69 1.31 -3.98
CA ASP A 3 -16.89 1.57 -5.16
C ASP A 3 -15.62 2.33 -4.88
N LYS A 4 -15.51 2.84 -3.66
CA LYS A 4 -14.33 3.60 -3.24
C LYS A 4 -13.43 2.71 -2.40
N ILE A 5 -12.71 1.83 -3.07
CA ILE A 5 -11.73 0.97 -2.41
C ILE A 5 -10.34 1.43 -2.85
N VAL A 6 -9.44 1.58 -1.90
CA VAL A 6 -8.07 2.01 -2.16
C VAL A 6 -7.10 1.08 -1.46
N LEU A 7 -5.99 0.78 -2.12
CA LEU A 7 -4.89 0.07 -1.47
C LEU A 7 -3.97 1.12 -0.87
N VAL A 8 -3.77 1.06 0.45
CA VAL A 8 -2.84 1.96 1.11
C VAL A 8 -1.48 1.29 1.25
N ASP A 9 -0.42 2.04 1.03
CA ASP A 9 0.91 1.49 1.18
C ASP A 9 1.37 1.58 2.65
N THR A 10 2.55 1.09 2.90
CA THR A 10 3.11 1.02 4.26
C THR A 10 3.22 2.40 4.91
N SER A 11 3.52 3.44 4.13
CA SER A 11 3.67 4.80 4.68
C SER A 11 2.39 5.33 5.30
N ILE A 12 1.23 4.97 4.76
CA ILE A 12 -0.07 5.40 5.31
C ILE A 12 -0.31 4.78 6.69
N LEU A 13 0.04 3.49 6.86
CA LEU A 13 -0.12 2.82 8.16
C LEU A 13 0.87 3.36 9.19
N ILE A 14 2.10 3.61 8.79
CA ILE A 14 3.11 4.18 9.70
C ILE A 14 2.67 5.58 10.14
N ASP A 15 2.11 6.37 9.24
CA ASP A 15 1.56 7.68 9.56
C ASP A 15 0.47 7.56 10.63
N LEU A 16 -0.46 6.63 10.47
CA LEU A 16 -1.50 6.37 11.46
C LEU A 16 -0.90 6.07 12.82
N PHE A 17 0.08 5.17 12.87
CA PHE A 17 0.69 4.74 14.12
C PHE A 17 1.40 5.90 14.82
N ARG A 18 2.11 6.74 14.06
CA ARG A 18 2.94 7.82 14.62
C ARG A 18 2.14 9.05 15.05
N LYS A 19 0.95 9.27 14.48
CA LYS A 19 0.16 10.45 14.84
C LYS A 19 -0.34 10.34 16.26
N THR A 20 -0.11 11.39 17.03
CA THR A 20 -0.66 11.50 18.38
C THR A 20 -2.18 11.60 18.31
N ASP A 21 -2.68 12.44 17.41
CA ASP A 21 -4.11 12.53 17.12
C ASP A 21 -4.39 11.75 15.83
N LYS A 22 -4.94 10.54 15.98
CA LYS A 22 -5.23 9.65 14.85
C LYS A 22 -6.21 10.26 13.86
N ALA A 23 -7.08 11.16 14.32
CA ALA A 23 -8.04 11.83 13.43
C ALA A 23 -7.35 12.67 12.36
N ASN A 24 -6.09 13.07 12.58
CA ASN A 24 -5.31 13.84 11.62
C ASN A 24 -4.45 12.95 10.71
N SER A 25 -4.58 11.63 10.83
CA SER A 25 -3.81 10.72 9.98
C SER A 25 -4.38 10.67 8.57
N ALA A 26 -3.51 10.33 7.62
CA ALA A 26 -3.92 10.18 6.22
C ALA A 26 -4.96 9.08 6.05
N LEU A 27 -4.84 7.97 6.80
CA LEU A 27 -5.81 6.88 6.72
C LEU A 27 -7.21 7.32 7.15
N VAL A 28 -7.30 8.00 8.28
CA VAL A 28 -8.61 8.48 8.77
C VAL A 28 -9.21 9.48 7.78
N SER A 29 -8.39 10.32 7.16
CA SER A 29 -8.85 11.24 6.12
C SER A 29 -9.49 10.49 4.95
N LEU A 30 -8.88 9.40 4.51
CA LEU A 30 -9.44 8.57 3.42
C LEU A 30 -10.77 7.94 3.84
N VAL A 31 -10.86 7.42 5.06
CA VAL A 31 -12.09 6.82 5.56
C VAL A 31 -13.20 7.86 5.65
N LYS A 32 -12.89 9.07 6.09
CA LYS A 32 -13.87 10.17 6.15
C LYS A 32 -14.35 10.57 4.76
N GLN A 33 -13.54 10.37 3.74
CA GLN A 33 -13.95 10.65 2.35
C GLN A 33 -14.78 9.50 1.75
N GLY A 34 -15.04 8.46 2.50
CA GLY A 34 -15.86 7.34 2.07
C GLY A 34 -15.10 6.16 1.50
N TYR A 35 -13.77 6.16 1.60
CA TYR A 35 -12.98 5.04 1.11
C TYR A 35 -12.99 3.87 2.09
N GLU A 36 -13.07 2.66 1.53
CA GLU A 36 -12.66 1.46 2.23
C GLU A 36 -11.22 1.18 1.83
N TYR A 37 -10.41 0.71 2.76
CA TYR A 37 -9.00 0.47 2.45
C TYR A 37 -8.63 -0.99 2.60
N CYS A 38 -7.59 -1.38 1.88
CA CYS A 38 -6.94 -2.68 2.04
C CYS A 38 -5.44 -2.47 1.92
N ILE A 39 -4.68 -3.50 2.25
CA ILE A 39 -3.23 -3.47 2.13
C ILE A 39 -2.74 -4.69 1.35
N SER A 40 -1.50 -4.64 0.90
CA SER A 40 -0.85 -5.80 0.30
C SER A 40 -0.21 -6.68 1.36
N ALA A 41 0.00 -7.95 1.03
CA ALA A 41 0.78 -8.85 1.88
C ALA A 41 2.18 -8.32 2.14
N ILE A 42 2.73 -7.55 1.21
CA ILE A 42 4.05 -6.93 1.37
C ILE A 42 4.02 -5.89 2.48
N THR A 43 2.98 -5.06 2.53
CA THR A 43 2.82 -4.08 3.60
C THR A 43 2.70 -4.79 4.95
N GLU A 44 1.92 -5.86 5.03
CA GLU A 44 1.82 -6.63 6.26
C GLU A 44 3.20 -7.12 6.72
N TYR A 45 3.98 -7.67 5.80
CA TYR A 45 5.35 -8.10 6.09
C TYR A 45 6.21 -6.94 6.62
N GLU A 46 6.17 -5.80 5.93
CA GLU A 46 6.99 -4.64 6.32
C GLU A 46 6.62 -4.11 7.70
N ILE A 47 5.33 -4.08 8.01
CA ILE A 47 4.86 -3.63 9.32
C ILE A 47 5.39 -4.54 10.42
N TYR A 48 5.23 -5.86 10.25
CA TYR A 48 5.66 -6.79 11.29
C TYR A 48 7.18 -6.81 11.47
N THR A 49 7.95 -6.73 10.39
CA THR A 49 9.41 -6.73 10.50
C THR A 49 9.96 -5.43 11.07
N GLY A 50 9.25 -4.32 10.86
CA GLY A 50 9.68 -3.02 11.35
C GLY A 50 9.18 -2.67 12.74
N ALA A 51 8.26 -3.47 13.31
CA ALA A 51 7.67 -3.15 14.60
C ALA A 51 8.60 -3.53 15.75
N ALA A 52 8.78 -2.62 16.71
CA ALA A 52 9.46 -2.94 17.96
C ALA A 52 8.55 -3.83 18.81
N LEU A 53 9.14 -4.54 19.79
CA LEU A 53 8.38 -5.47 20.64
C LEU A 53 7.15 -4.83 21.28
N GLY A 54 7.28 -3.60 21.76
CA GLY A 54 6.16 -2.91 22.40
C GLY A 54 5.05 -2.47 21.43
N GLN A 55 5.28 -2.59 20.12
CA GLN A 55 4.33 -2.18 19.10
C GLN A 55 3.56 -3.36 18.50
N LEU A 56 4.05 -4.58 18.71
CA LEU A 56 3.50 -5.76 18.04
C LEU A 56 2.02 -5.97 18.36
N GLN A 57 1.62 -5.79 19.61
CA GLN A 57 0.23 -6.01 20.01
C GLN A 57 -0.71 -5.05 19.28
N PHE A 58 -0.32 -3.79 19.15
CA PHE A 58 -1.10 -2.82 18.39
C PHE A 58 -1.31 -3.31 16.95
N TRP A 59 -0.20 -3.71 16.29
CA TRP A 59 -0.27 -4.11 14.89
C TRP A 59 -1.03 -5.42 14.70
N GLU A 60 -0.88 -6.39 15.60
CA GLU A 60 -1.63 -7.63 15.51
C GLU A 60 -3.13 -7.36 15.61
N THR A 61 -3.55 -6.53 16.55
CA THR A 61 -4.96 -6.18 16.71
C THR A 61 -5.48 -5.42 15.49
N PHE A 62 -4.71 -4.45 15.02
CA PHE A 62 -5.11 -3.62 13.87
C PHE A 62 -5.21 -4.46 12.59
N LEU A 63 -4.19 -5.27 12.31
CA LEU A 63 -4.12 -6.02 11.06
C LEU A 63 -5.10 -7.18 10.99
N GLN A 64 -5.55 -7.72 12.14
CA GLN A 64 -6.61 -8.73 12.15
C GLN A 64 -7.91 -8.21 11.54
N LYS A 65 -8.14 -6.92 11.60
CA LYS A 65 -9.36 -6.30 11.09
C LYS A 65 -9.17 -5.67 9.71
N THR A 66 -8.00 -5.82 9.14
CA THR A 66 -7.64 -5.19 7.86
C THR A 66 -7.64 -6.25 6.77
N GLU A 67 -8.25 -5.94 5.63
CA GLU A 67 -8.16 -6.82 4.48
C GLU A 67 -6.76 -6.79 3.90
N VAL A 68 -6.16 -7.97 3.72
CA VAL A 68 -4.82 -8.12 3.16
C VAL A 68 -4.93 -8.87 1.84
N LEU A 69 -4.47 -8.24 0.77
CA LEU A 69 -4.49 -8.85 -0.55
C LEU A 69 -3.21 -9.67 -0.75
N PRO A 70 -3.33 -10.92 -1.22
CA PRO A 70 -2.18 -11.80 -1.36
C PRO A 70 -1.29 -11.40 -2.53
N PHE A 71 -0.02 -11.82 -2.45
CA PHE A 71 0.90 -11.74 -3.56
C PHE A 71 0.86 -13.09 -4.28
N ASP A 72 -0.08 -13.23 -5.21
CA ASP A 72 -0.31 -14.49 -5.91
C ASP A 72 0.33 -14.48 -7.30
N LYS A 73 0.03 -15.51 -8.08
CA LYS A 73 0.57 -15.67 -9.43
C LYS A 73 0.20 -14.51 -10.35
N THR A 74 -1.04 -14.02 -10.24
CA THR A 74 -1.50 -12.89 -11.05
C THR A 74 -0.72 -11.62 -10.72
N VAL A 75 -0.52 -11.35 -9.43
CA VAL A 75 0.25 -10.20 -8.99
C VAL A 75 1.70 -10.31 -9.44
N ALA A 76 2.28 -11.51 -9.37
CA ALA A 76 3.66 -11.74 -9.81
C ALA A 76 3.82 -11.39 -11.29
N LYS A 77 2.86 -11.78 -12.14
CA LYS A 77 2.90 -11.46 -13.58
C LYS A 77 2.80 -9.96 -13.82
N VAL A 78 1.95 -9.28 -13.09
CA VAL A 78 1.83 -7.81 -13.18
C VAL A 78 3.15 -7.16 -12.77
N ALA A 79 3.76 -7.65 -11.70
CA ALA A 79 5.06 -7.13 -11.24
C ALA A 79 6.14 -7.26 -12.30
N VAL A 80 6.19 -8.41 -12.98
CA VAL A 80 7.15 -8.61 -14.08
C VAL A 80 6.92 -7.59 -15.19
N SER A 81 5.69 -7.37 -15.58
CA SER A 81 5.34 -6.41 -16.63
C SER A 81 5.77 -4.99 -16.26
N ILE A 82 5.45 -4.57 -15.03
CA ILE A 82 5.85 -3.24 -14.55
C ILE A 82 7.36 -3.11 -14.54
N ASN A 83 8.06 -4.11 -13.98
CA ASN A 83 9.50 -4.06 -13.87
C ASN A 83 10.17 -3.99 -15.23
N ASN A 84 9.70 -4.75 -16.20
CA ASN A 84 10.25 -4.72 -17.55
C ASN A 84 10.09 -3.35 -18.18
N ASP A 85 8.95 -2.70 -17.99
CA ASP A 85 8.71 -1.36 -18.49
C ASP A 85 9.65 -0.34 -17.85
N LEU A 86 9.75 -0.38 -16.52
CA LEU A 86 10.63 0.55 -15.78
C LEU A 86 12.10 0.31 -16.13
N LYS A 87 12.49 -0.94 -16.34
CA LYS A 87 13.85 -1.28 -16.72
C LYS A 87 14.21 -0.69 -18.07
N ARG A 88 13.29 -0.78 -19.06
CA ARG A 88 13.51 -0.15 -20.38
C ARG A 88 13.72 1.35 -20.27
N LYS A 89 13.00 1.99 -19.36
CA LYS A 89 13.06 3.44 -19.15
C LYS A 89 14.17 3.86 -18.19
N ARG A 90 14.90 2.89 -17.63
CA ARG A 90 15.93 3.12 -16.59
C ARG A 90 15.38 3.89 -15.40
N LYS A 91 14.16 3.54 -14.99
CA LYS A 91 13.44 4.19 -13.88
C LYS A 91 12.98 3.18 -12.84
N GLN A 92 13.78 2.15 -12.59
CA GLN A 92 13.44 1.10 -11.65
C GLN A 92 13.21 1.66 -10.24
N ILE A 93 12.35 1.00 -9.51
CA ILE A 93 11.99 1.35 -8.14
C ILE A 93 12.36 0.21 -7.19
N ALA A 94 12.31 0.47 -5.89
CA ALA A 94 12.60 -0.54 -4.88
C ALA A 94 11.62 -1.71 -5.01
N LEU A 95 12.12 -2.92 -4.74
CA LEU A 95 11.34 -4.13 -4.91
C LEU A 95 10.04 -4.16 -4.10
N PRO A 96 10.04 -3.78 -2.81
CA PRO A 96 8.77 -3.75 -2.07
C PRO A 96 7.74 -2.82 -2.70
N ASP A 97 8.15 -1.64 -3.17
CA ASP A 97 7.25 -0.70 -3.82
C ASP A 97 6.69 -1.28 -5.12
N LEU A 98 7.53 -1.97 -5.89
CA LEU A 98 7.09 -2.66 -7.10
C LEU A 98 5.99 -3.67 -6.79
N PHE A 99 6.17 -4.47 -5.75
CA PHE A 99 5.21 -5.50 -5.37
C PHE A 99 3.91 -4.91 -4.84
N ILE A 100 3.99 -3.81 -4.09
CA ILE A 100 2.81 -3.11 -3.60
C ILE A 100 2.01 -2.55 -4.79
N ALA A 101 2.70 -1.89 -5.72
CA ALA A 101 2.07 -1.35 -6.92
C ALA A 101 1.43 -2.45 -7.77
N ALA A 102 2.11 -3.57 -7.93
CA ALA A 102 1.60 -4.70 -8.69
C ALA A 102 0.33 -5.28 -8.04
N THR A 103 0.28 -5.33 -6.71
CA THR A 103 -0.90 -5.79 -5.99
C THR A 103 -2.09 -4.88 -6.27
N ALA A 104 -1.89 -3.56 -6.23
CA ALA A 104 -2.95 -2.60 -6.53
C ALA A 104 -3.44 -2.75 -7.97
N MET A 105 -2.52 -2.80 -8.92
CA MET A 105 -2.88 -2.88 -10.34
C MET A 105 -3.57 -4.19 -10.70
N ALA A 106 -3.10 -5.31 -10.14
CA ALA A 106 -3.72 -6.61 -10.40
C ALA A 106 -5.16 -6.67 -9.88
N ASN A 107 -5.48 -5.87 -8.89
CA ASN A 107 -6.82 -5.80 -8.30
C ASN A 107 -7.63 -4.59 -8.80
N ASN A 108 -7.11 -3.87 -9.78
CA ASN A 108 -7.74 -2.67 -10.34
C ASN A 108 -8.07 -1.61 -9.30
N LEU A 109 -7.14 -1.40 -8.38
CA LEU A 109 -7.31 -0.44 -7.30
C LEU A 109 -6.32 0.71 -7.43
N PRO A 110 -6.72 1.93 -7.06
CA PRO A 110 -5.75 3.01 -6.90
C PRO A 110 -4.94 2.79 -5.64
N ILE A 111 -3.78 3.42 -5.58
CA ILE A 111 -2.93 3.39 -4.40
C ILE A 111 -2.99 4.74 -3.69
N ALA A 112 -2.95 4.73 -2.37
CA ALA A 112 -2.75 5.93 -1.56
C ALA A 112 -1.40 5.80 -0.87
N THR A 113 -0.59 6.84 -0.94
CA THR A 113 0.77 6.83 -0.41
C THR A 113 1.20 8.22 0.00
N LEU A 114 2.08 8.31 0.98
CA LEU A 114 2.77 9.55 1.32
C LEU A 114 4.09 9.67 0.57
N ASN A 115 4.48 8.63 -0.18
CA ASN A 115 5.71 8.60 -0.95
C ASN A 115 5.43 8.55 -2.46
N VAL A 116 4.73 9.58 -2.95
CA VAL A 116 4.30 9.63 -4.36
C VAL A 116 5.46 9.40 -5.32
N LYS A 117 6.64 9.94 -5.01
CA LYS A 117 7.83 9.79 -5.86
C LYS A 117 8.24 8.34 -6.08
N HIS A 118 7.94 7.44 -5.14
CA HIS A 118 8.26 6.02 -5.28
C HIS A 118 7.39 5.34 -6.34
N PHE A 119 6.21 5.88 -6.61
CA PHE A 119 5.21 5.21 -7.45
C PHE A 119 4.90 5.95 -8.73
N GLU A 120 5.20 7.24 -8.84
CA GLU A 120 4.81 8.04 -10.01
C GLU A 120 5.49 7.61 -11.30
N ARG A 121 6.57 6.85 -11.22
CA ARG A 121 7.25 6.29 -12.40
C ARG A 121 6.41 5.24 -13.11
N ILE A 122 5.39 4.72 -12.45
CA ILE A 122 4.49 3.71 -13.01
C ILE A 122 3.30 4.46 -13.62
N GLU A 123 3.35 4.70 -14.93
CA GLU A 123 2.40 5.59 -15.60
C GLU A 123 0.95 5.12 -15.51
N THR A 124 0.75 3.80 -15.51
CA THR A 124 -0.61 3.22 -15.52
C THR A 124 -1.21 3.05 -14.13
N LEU A 125 -0.46 3.37 -13.09
CA LEU A 125 -0.94 3.27 -11.71
C LEU A 125 -1.72 4.53 -11.32
N ALA A 126 -2.95 4.34 -10.85
CA ALA A 126 -3.73 5.46 -10.32
C ALA A 126 -3.28 5.75 -8.89
N ILE A 127 -2.90 6.99 -8.62
CA ILE A 127 -2.44 7.43 -7.30
C ILE A 127 -3.42 8.45 -6.77
N LEU A 128 -3.95 8.20 -5.57
CA LEU A 128 -4.78 9.16 -4.86
C LEU A 128 -3.88 10.13 -4.10
N VAL A 129 -4.20 11.40 -4.22
CA VAL A 129 -3.41 12.46 -3.58
C VAL A 129 -4.13 13.02 -2.37
#